data_a5b0d7701a1ba31fd2aca0656234dad7
#
_entry.id   a5b0d7701a1ba31fd2aca0656234dad7
#
_cell.length_a   1.000
_cell.length_b   1.000
_cell.length_c   1.000
_cell.angle_alpha   90.00
_cell.angle_beta   90.00
_cell.angle_gamma   90.00
#
_symmetry.space_group_name_H-M   'P 1'
#
loop_
_entity.id
_entity.type
_entity.pdbx_description
1 polymer ?
#
loop_
_entity_poly.entity_id
_entity_poly.type
_entity_poly.pdbx_seq_one_letter_code
_entity_poly.pdbx_strand_id
1 'polypeptide(L)'
;MNKGETMQKLSQAQKIAKLLKDNPKKKFTARQIAEQITKIYADDYHEKRDNPRFENEKAFIQQMVAEIGAQKDQILKKDSHMFWQDKPRPRVYWYDPDNTADGPILSNINDDENKEVVSAATGTHSEHDLYPVLMNYLKSEKKLYCQRIDEKRSKNSYGSGGNKWLHPDIVAMQPIDEEWHELIKNCLKQGAGPRVRLWSFEVKKEINRSNARQCFFQAVSNSSWANEGYLVAASISNNYRVEQELRMLSALHGIGVIVLNPENPSESDMWLPAKARSEVDWQSVDRIVQENDDFKDFVELVSTYYQTGRVRAKDWNKNL
;
A
#
# COMPACT_ATOMS: atom_id res chain seq x y z
N MET A 1 29.57 47.60 0.45
CA MET A 1 28.78 46.84 -0.50
C MET A 1 28.80 45.39 -0.06
N ASN A 2 27.85 44.97 0.80
CA ASN A 2 27.69 43.59 1.22
C ASN A 2 26.88 42.83 0.17
N LYS A 3 27.50 41.88 -0.50
CA LYS A 3 26.82 40.93 -1.35
C LYS A 3 25.97 40.03 -0.42
N GLY A 4 24.65 40.15 -0.55
CA GLY A 4 23.73 39.22 0.13
C GLY A 4 23.99 37.81 -0.35
N GLU A 5 24.47 36.95 0.55
CA GLU A 5 24.47 35.51 0.35
C GLU A 5 23.01 35.05 0.27
N THR A 6 22.59 34.69 -0.92
CA THR A 6 21.32 34.01 -1.14
C THR A 6 21.43 32.63 -0.46
N MET A 7 20.86 32.50 0.75
CA MET A 7 20.80 31.20 1.43
C MET A 7 20.06 30.20 0.54
N GLN A 8 20.78 29.25 0.00
CA GLN A 8 20.24 28.24 -0.89
C GLN A 8 19.23 27.38 -0.11
N LYS A 9 17.97 27.38 -0.54
CA LYS A 9 16.87 26.66 0.11
C LYS A 9 17.18 25.15 0.15
N LEU A 10 17.22 24.56 1.34
CA LEU A 10 17.52 23.14 1.53
C LEU A 10 16.42 22.26 0.91
N SER A 11 16.81 21.22 0.20
CA SER A 11 15.86 20.17 -0.24
C SER A 11 15.30 19.40 0.95
N GLN A 12 14.15 18.74 0.79
CA GLN A 12 13.53 17.92 1.85
C GLN A 12 14.51 16.87 2.41
N ALA A 13 15.22 16.14 1.53
CA ALA A 13 16.21 15.16 1.96
C ALA A 13 17.37 15.78 2.76
N GLN A 14 17.80 17.02 2.44
CA GLN A 14 18.82 17.73 3.21
C GLN A 14 18.31 18.17 4.60
N LYS A 15 17.04 18.60 4.69
CA LYS A 15 16.39 18.93 5.98
C LYS A 15 16.29 17.72 6.88
N ILE A 16 15.90 16.58 6.32
CA ILE A 16 15.86 15.30 7.05
C ILE A 16 17.25 14.90 7.52
N ALA A 17 18.23 14.93 6.62
CA ALA A 17 19.61 14.60 6.98
C ALA A 17 20.14 15.49 8.10
N LYS A 18 19.84 16.78 8.07
CA LYS A 18 20.23 17.71 9.14
C LYS A 18 19.54 17.37 10.46
N LEU A 19 18.23 17.10 10.45
CA LEU A 19 17.49 16.70 11.66
C LEU A 19 18.12 15.45 12.30
N LEU A 20 18.47 14.44 11.50
CA LEU A 20 19.07 13.21 12.01
C LEU A 20 20.48 13.44 12.57
N LYS A 21 21.31 14.27 11.90
CA LYS A 21 22.64 14.65 12.36
C LYS A 21 22.62 15.44 13.66
N ASP A 22 21.64 16.32 13.82
CA ASP A 22 21.47 17.12 15.04
C ASP A 22 20.97 16.25 16.23
N ASN A 23 20.58 14.99 15.96
CA ASN A 23 20.11 14.02 16.96
C ASN A 23 20.78 12.65 16.77
N PRO A 24 22.10 12.53 16.94
CA PRO A 24 22.83 11.29 16.68
C PRO A 24 22.32 10.12 17.54
N LYS A 25 22.26 8.94 16.92
CA LYS A 25 21.78 7.68 17.51
C LYS A 25 20.30 7.64 17.90
N LYS A 26 19.57 8.75 17.79
CA LYS A 26 18.13 8.78 18.05
C LYS A 26 17.38 8.27 16.82
N LYS A 27 16.50 7.28 17.03
CA LYS A 27 15.65 6.72 15.98
C LYS A 27 14.35 7.53 15.84
N PHE A 28 14.01 7.89 14.62
CA PHE A 28 12.79 8.63 14.27
C PHE A 28 11.95 7.84 13.28
N THR A 29 10.64 7.79 13.49
CA THR A 29 9.71 7.34 12.46
C THR A 29 9.55 8.42 11.37
N ALA A 30 9.06 8.03 10.19
CA ALA A 30 8.76 8.99 9.12
C ALA A 30 7.78 10.08 9.59
N ARG A 31 6.81 9.72 10.45
CA ARG A 31 5.87 10.68 11.05
C ARG A 31 6.56 11.69 11.97
N GLN A 32 7.40 11.23 12.88
CA GLN A 32 8.17 12.11 13.75
C GLN A 32 9.09 13.05 12.96
N ILE A 33 9.70 12.55 11.87
CA ILE A 33 10.49 13.38 10.96
C ILE A 33 9.59 14.43 10.29
N ALA A 34 8.43 14.03 9.74
CA ALA A 34 7.49 14.95 9.09
C ALA A 34 7.06 16.08 10.03
N GLU A 35 6.62 15.73 11.23
CA GLU A 35 6.18 16.70 12.24
C GLU A 35 7.30 17.68 12.66
N GLN A 36 8.53 17.19 12.78
CA GLN A 36 9.67 18.03 13.17
C GLN A 36 10.16 18.93 12.04
N ILE A 37 10.35 18.41 10.82
CA ILE A 37 10.85 19.23 9.71
C ILE A 37 9.84 20.30 9.29
N THR A 38 8.54 20.00 9.34
CA THR A 38 7.49 20.98 9.01
C THR A 38 7.34 22.05 10.09
N LYS A 39 7.77 21.78 11.34
CA LYS A 39 7.82 22.74 12.42
C LYS A 39 9.10 23.59 12.36
N ILE A 40 10.27 22.96 12.15
CA ILE A 40 11.57 23.65 12.09
C ILE A 40 11.67 24.56 10.87
N TYR A 41 11.14 24.13 9.75
CA TYR A 41 11.18 24.84 8.46
C TYR A 41 9.78 25.31 8.03
N ALA A 42 8.99 25.86 8.97
CA ALA A 42 7.59 26.21 8.74
C ALA A 42 7.39 27.08 7.48
N ASP A 43 8.26 28.08 7.28
CA ASP A 43 8.20 28.99 6.15
C ASP A 43 8.37 28.28 4.80
N ASP A 44 9.17 27.21 4.76
CA ASP A 44 9.39 26.42 3.54
C ASP A 44 8.21 25.55 3.15
N TYR A 45 7.37 25.21 4.13
CA TYR A 45 6.22 24.32 3.94
C TYR A 45 4.88 25.06 3.94
N HIS A 46 4.86 26.38 4.16
CA HIS A 46 3.65 27.17 4.24
C HIS A 46 2.76 27.01 2.99
N GLU A 47 3.28 27.32 1.81
CA GLU A 47 2.53 27.19 0.56
C GLU A 47 2.01 25.78 0.30
N LYS A 48 2.80 24.76 0.67
CA LYS A 48 2.41 23.37 0.51
C LYS A 48 1.31 22.97 1.50
N ARG A 49 1.40 23.43 2.76
CA ARG A 49 0.42 23.19 3.81
C ARG A 49 -0.93 23.81 3.48
N ASP A 50 -0.93 25.03 2.94
CA ASP A 50 -2.13 25.80 2.64
C ASP A 50 -2.80 25.37 1.31
N ASN A 51 -2.29 24.33 0.66
CA ASN A 51 -2.89 23.84 -0.58
C ASN A 51 -4.29 23.26 -0.30
N PRO A 52 -5.35 23.70 -1.03
CA PRO A 52 -6.74 23.28 -0.80
C PRO A 52 -7.01 21.75 -0.87
N ARG A 53 -6.05 20.98 -1.42
CA ARG A 53 -6.15 19.52 -1.44
C ARG A 53 -6.06 18.88 -0.06
N PHE A 54 -5.54 19.59 0.93
CA PHE A 54 -5.43 19.10 2.30
C PHE A 54 -6.58 19.63 3.15
N GLU A 55 -7.49 18.75 3.54
CA GLU A 55 -8.65 19.10 4.37
C GLU A 55 -8.24 19.55 5.79
N ASN A 56 -7.09 19.10 6.27
CA ASN A 56 -6.59 19.38 7.61
C ASN A 56 -5.09 19.07 7.74
N GLU A 57 -4.50 19.47 8.87
CA GLU A 57 -3.09 19.23 9.19
C GLU A 57 -2.71 17.74 9.16
N LYS A 58 -3.62 16.85 9.56
CA LYS A 58 -3.39 15.40 9.55
C LYS A 58 -3.17 14.90 8.11
N ALA A 59 -3.95 15.37 7.15
CA ALA A 59 -3.81 15.01 5.74
C ALA A 59 -2.49 15.53 5.15
N PHE A 60 -2.08 16.75 5.52
CA PHE A 60 -0.78 17.29 5.12
C PHE A 60 0.38 16.46 5.69
N ILE A 61 0.37 16.12 6.97
CA ILE A 61 1.42 15.29 7.59
C ILE A 61 1.44 13.89 6.98
N GLN A 62 0.30 13.27 6.64
CA GLN A 62 0.26 11.99 5.95
C GLN A 62 0.96 12.04 4.60
N GLN A 63 0.74 13.09 3.82
CA GLN A 63 1.45 13.30 2.55
C GLN A 63 2.96 13.42 2.76
N MET A 64 3.38 14.16 3.78
CA MET A 64 4.80 14.31 4.12
C MET A 64 5.44 12.97 4.50
N VAL A 65 4.72 12.13 5.25
CA VAL A 65 5.17 10.78 5.63
C VAL A 65 5.39 9.90 4.39
N ALA A 66 4.44 9.91 3.45
CA ALA A 66 4.56 9.17 2.20
C ALA A 66 5.78 9.61 1.37
N GLU A 67 6.01 10.92 1.27
CA GLU A 67 7.18 11.48 0.56
C GLU A 67 8.51 11.09 1.22
N ILE A 68 8.58 11.10 2.56
CA ILE A 68 9.77 10.66 3.31
C ILE A 68 10.05 9.19 3.03
N GLY A 69 9.01 8.35 3.03
CA GLY A 69 9.11 6.94 2.70
C GLY A 69 9.64 6.68 1.28
N ALA A 70 9.15 7.45 0.31
CA ALA A 70 9.58 7.37 -1.09
C ALA A 70 11.02 7.88 -1.30
N GLN A 71 11.49 8.82 -0.47
CA GLN A 71 12.81 9.44 -0.57
C GLN A 71 13.91 8.74 0.24
N LYS A 72 13.66 7.56 0.83
CA LYS A 72 14.60 6.85 1.70
C LYS A 72 16.02 6.77 1.12
N ASP A 73 16.14 6.38 -0.14
CA ASP A 73 17.45 6.21 -0.81
C ASP A 73 18.15 7.56 -1.06
N GLN A 74 17.39 8.62 -1.25
CA GLN A 74 17.94 9.97 -1.37
C GLN A 74 18.45 10.52 -0.03
N ILE A 75 17.83 10.13 1.07
CA ILE A 75 18.25 10.47 2.44
C ILE A 75 19.58 9.77 2.73
N LEU A 76 19.68 8.47 2.46
CA LEU A 76 20.91 7.69 2.64
C LEU A 76 22.09 8.25 1.84
N LYS A 77 21.85 8.65 0.61
CA LYS A 77 22.90 9.25 -0.27
C LYS A 77 23.46 10.59 0.26
N LYS A 78 22.85 11.18 1.30
CA LYS A 78 23.37 12.44 1.88
C LYS A 78 24.53 12.23 2.82
N ASP A 79 24.65 11.05 3.44
CA ASP A 79 25.76 10.71 4.33
C ASP A 79 25.82 9.19 4.52
N SER A 80 27.02 8.60 4.49
CA SER A 80 27.26 7.17 4.72
C SER A 80 26.95 6.70 6.15
N HIS A 81 26.74 7.62 7.08
CA HIS A 81 26.37 7.33 8.48
C HIS A 81 24.85 7.41 8.71
N MET A 82 24.05 7.50 7.65
CA MET A 82 22.61 7.46 7.71
C MET A 82 22.10 6.04 7.56
N PHE A 83 21.14 5.67 8.40
CA PHE A 83 20.56 4.34 8.47
C PHE A 83 19.05 4.38 8.47
N TRP A 84 18.44 3.28 8.07
CA TRP A 84 17.03 3.02 8.27
C TRP A 84 16.80 1.54 8.56
N GLN A 85 15.69 1.24 9.23
CA GLN A 85 15.30 -0.12 9.59
C GLN A 85 13.79 -0.28 9.39
N ASP A 86 13.38 -1.30 8.61
CA ASP A 86 11.98 -1.58 8.33
C ASP A 86 11.27 -2.38 9.41
N LYS A 87 12.01 -3.21 10.11
CA LYS A 87 11.45 -4.13 11.12
C LYS A 87 12.19 -3.98 12.46
N PRO A 88 11.45 -4.00 13.61
CA PRO A 88 9.98 -3.98 13.67
C PRO A 88 9.41 -2.66 13.15
N ARG A 89 8.18 -2.72 12.58
CA ARG A 89 7.47 -1.50 12.15
C ARG A 89 7.03 -0.61 13.32
N PRO A 90 6.91 0.71 13.13
CA PRO A 90 7.12 1.48 11.89
C PRO A 90 8.59 1.61 11.51
N ARG A 91 8.86 1.88 10.19
CA ARG A 91 10.22 2.20 9.71
C ARG A 91 10.80 3.35 10.50
N VAL A 92 12.07 3.18 10.92
CA VAL A 92 12.83 4.20 11.63
C VAL A 92 14.08 4.60 10.86
N TYR A 93 14.51 5.85 11.06
CA TYR A 93 15.69 6.46 10.46
C TYR A 93 16.56 7.02 11.57
N TRP A 94 17.88 6.94 11.42
CA TRP A 94 18.81 7.56 12.37
C TRP A 94 20.15 7.87 11.71
N TYR A 95 20.92 8.68 12.38
CA TYR A 95 22.32 8.96 12.08
C TYR A 95 23.21 8.37 13.17
N ASP A 96 24.25 7.61 12.80
CA ASP A 96 25.21 7.04 13.72
C ASP A 96 26.64 7.40 13.29
N PRO A 97 27.28 8.41 13.94
CA PRO A 97 28.60 8.88 13.54
C PRO A 97 29.70 7.86 13.77
N ASP A 98 29.50 6.86 14.62
CA ASP A 98 30.49 5.85 14.98
C ASP A 98 30.44 4.61 14.05
N ASN A 99 29.47 4.55 13.15
CA ASN A 99 29.22 3.40 12.29
C ASN A 99 29.19 3.83 10.83
N THR A 100 30.01 3.20 9.98
CA THR A 100 29.99 3.41 8.53
C THR A 100 29.32 2.22 7.88
N ALA A 101 28.16 2.45 7.22
CA ALA A 101 27.47 1.40 6.47
C ALA A 101 27.93 1.39 5.01
N ASP A 102 28.61 0.36 4.61
CA ASP A 102 28.70 -0.05 3.22
C ASP A 102 27.46 -0.92 2.89
N GLY A 103 26.33 -0.26 2.64
CA GLY A 103 25.09 -0.91 2.20
C GLY A 103 23.95 -0.94 3.21
N PRO A 104 22.72 -1.31 2.78
CA PRO A 104 21.58 -1.44 3.69
C PRO A 104 21.88 -2.54 4.70
N ILE A 105 21.76 -2.22 5.99
CA ILE A 105 21.87 -3.23 7.05
C ILE A 105 20.68 -4.17 6.92
N LEU A 106 20.91 -5.28 6.23
CA LEU A 106 20.16 -6.50 6.47
C LEU A 106 20.51 -6.87 7.91
N SER A 107 19.59 -6.63 8.85
CA SER A 107 19.79 -7.00 10.24
C SER A 107 20.33 -8.41 10.32
N ASN A 108 21.58 -8.56 10.80
CA ASN A 108 22.14 -9.85 11.17
C ASN A 108 21.17 -10.51 12.14
N ILE A 109 20.58 -11.59 11.69
CA ILE A 109 19.76 -12.48 12.48
C ILE A 109 20.76 -13.24 13.35
N ASN A 110 20.89 -12.83 14.61
CA ASN A 110 21.41 -13.74 15.60
C ASN A 110 20.33 -14.80 15.86
N ASP A 111 20.66 -16.04 15.51
CA ASP A 111 19.97 -17.22 15.99
C ASP A 111 20.03 -17.20 17.52
N ASP A 112 18.99 -16.74 18.15
CA ASP A 112 18.71 -17.08 19.51
C ASP A 112 17.21 -17.32 19.70
N GLU A 113 16.99 -18.47 20.23
CA GLU A 113 15.80 -19.21 20.56
C GLU A 113 14.57 -18.36 20.98
N ASN A 114 13.45 -18.70 20.31
CA ASN A 114 12.13 -18.89 20.93
C ASN A 114 11.69 -17.84 21.93
N LYS A 115 11.42 -16.61 21.47
CA LYS A 115 10.44 -15.73 22.10
C LYS A 115 9.57 -15.15 21.01
N GLU A 116 8.29 -15.57 21.00
CA GLU A 116 7.22 -14.82 20.35
C GLU A 116 7.19 -13.41 20.96
N VAL A 117 7.95 -12.51 20.36
CA VAL A 117 7.74 -11.09 20.60
C VAL A 117 6.58 -10.71 19.71
N VAL A 118 5.40 -10.87 20.24
CA VAL A 118 4.20 -10.22 19.74
C VAL A 118 4.56 -8.73 19.67
N SER A 119 4.76 -8.20 18.48
CA SER A 119 4.83 -6.79 18.24
C SER A 119 3.52 -6.21 18.77
N ALA A 120 3.60 -5.47 19.85
CA ALA A 120 2.48 -4.84 20.52
C ALA A 120 1.96 -3.67 19.68
N ALA A 121 1.17 -3.99 18.68
CA ALA A 121 0.09 -3.19 18.14
C ALA A 121 -1.09 -4.15 17.97
N THR A 122 -1.44 -4.86 19.04
CA THR A 122 -2.73 -5.53 19.17
C THR A 122 -3.79 -4.47 19.45
N GLY A 123 -3.99 -3.57 18.48
CA GLY A 123 -5.25 -2.88 18.33
C GLY A 123 -6.33 -3.94 18.14
N THR A 124 -7.44 -3.78 18.82
CA THR A 124 -8.65 -4.63 18.80
C THR A 124 -9.37 -4.61 17.45
N HIS A 125 -8.67 -4.41 16.34
CA HIS A 125 -9.26 -4.34 15.01
C HIS A 125 -9.68 -5.74 14.53
N SER A 126 -10.93 -5.86 14.09
CA SER A 126 -11.39 -7.00 13.30
C SER A 126 -10.91 -6.87 11.84
N GLU A 127 -11.04 -7.93 11.02
CA GLU A 127 -10.76 -7.80 9.58
C GLU A 127 -11.67 -6.75 8.92
N HIS A 128 -12.91 -6.62 9.38
CA HIS A 128 -13.85 -5.61 8.90
C HIS A 128 -13.36 -4.17 9.13
N ASP A 129 -12.67 -3.90 10.24
CA ASP A 129 -12.13 -2.57 10.53
C ASP A 129 -10.97 -2.19 9.60
N LEU A 130 -10.33 -3.20 8.98
CA LEU A 130 -9.23 -2.99 8.05
C LEU A 130 -9.70 -2.60 6.64
N TYR A 131 -10.93 -2.93 6.25
CA TYR A 131 -11.42 -2.64 4.89
C TYR A 131 -11.42 -1.15 4.57
N PRO A 132 -12.03 -0.26 5.38
CA PRO A 132 -12.00 1.18 5.10
C PRO A 132 -10.58 1.76 5.12
N VAL A 133 -9.71 1.24 5.99
CA VAL A 133 -8.30 1.66 6.06
C VAL A 133 -7.55 1.32 4.77
N LEU A 134 -7.70 0.07 4.30
CA LEU A 134 -7.10 -0.37 3.04
C LEU A 134 -7.63 0.42 1.85
N MET A 135 -8.95 0.59 1.75
CA MET A 135 -9.56 1.32 0.63
C MET A 135 -9.10 2.78 0.59
N ASN A 136 -8.92 3.42 1.75
CA ASN A 136 -8.34 4.77 1.82
C ASN A 136 -6.88 4.79 1.35
N TYR A 137 -6.06 3.84 1.78
CA TYR A 137 -4.68 3.68 1.30
C TYR A 137 -4.61 3.48 -0.22
N LEU A 138 -5.43 2.57 -0.76
CA LEU A 138 -5.45 2.28 -2.19
C LEU A 138 -5.92 3.49 -3.02
N LYS A 139 -6.88 4.25 -2.53
CA LYS A 139 -7.38 5.46 -3.18
C LYS A 139 -6.34 6.57 -3.17
N SER A 140 -5.74 6.86 -2.00
CA SER A 140 -4.81 8.00 -1.84
C SER A 140 -3.45 7.73 -2.49
N GLU A 141 -2.88 6.53 -2.27
CA GLU A 141 -1.52 6.22 -2.67
C GLU A 141 -1.42 5.52 -4.05
N LYS A 142 -2.47 4.81 -4.45
CA LYS A 142 -2.47 4.03 -5.70
C LYS A 142 -3.45 4.55 -6.75
N LYS A 143 -4.29 5.54 -6.40
CA LYS A 143 -5.34 6.10 -7.27
C LYS A 143 -6.32 5.03 -7.78
N LEU A 144 -6.66 4.05 -6.92
CA LEU A 144 -7.57 2.96 -7.26
C LEU A 144 -9.00 3.32 -6.86
N TYR A 145 -9.95 2.89 -7.67
CA TYR A 145 -11.39 2.93 -7.37
C TYR A 145 -11.80 1.59 -6.80
N CYS A 146 -12.11 1.56 -5.51
CA CYS A 146 -12.32 0.33 -4.75
C CYS A 146 -13.80 0.04 -4.48
N GLN A 147 -14.13 -1.25 -4.34
CA GLN A 147 -15.44 -1.76 -3.90
C GLN A 147 -15.19 -2.90 -2.92
N ARG A 148 -15.89 -2.89 -1.77
CA ARG A 148 -15.96 -4.03 -0.86
C ARG A 148 -16.92 -5.06 -1.42
N ILE A 149 -16.59 -6.34 -1.24
CA ILE A 149 -17.45 -7.49 -1.57
C ILE A 149 -17.91 -8.13 -0.26
N ASP A 150 -19.23 -8.03 0.03
CA ASP A 150 -19.81 -8.66 1.21
C ASP A 150 -20.22 -10.10 0.89
N GLU A 151 -19.67 -11.03 1.64
CA GLU A 151 -20.00 -12.47 1.55
C GLU A 151 -21.48 -12.75 1.79
N LYS A 152 -22.17 -11.93 2.61
CA LYS A 152 -23.60 -12.05 2.90
C LYS A 152 -24.49 -11.76 1.69
N ARG A 153 -23.96 -11.08 0.68
CA ARG A 153 -24.65 -10.79 -0.59
C ARG A 153 -24.44 -11.88 -1.64
N SER A 154 -23.86 -13.01 -1.25
CA SER A 154 -23.68 -14.17 -2.11
C SER A 154 -24.83 -15.16 -1.98
N LYS A 155 -25.20 -15.79 -3.10
CA LYS A 155 -26.33 -16.75 -3.18
C LYS A 155 -26.04 -18.09 -2.53
N ASN A 156 -24.79 -18.40 -2.19
CA ASN A 156 -24.37 -19.66 -1.58
C ASN A 156 -24.69 -20.92 -2.42
N SER A 157 -24.67 -20.81 -3.73
CA SER A 157 -25.01 -21.91 -4.64
C SER A 157 -24.10 -23.14 -4.48
N TYR A 158 -22.91 -22.97 -3.93
CA TYR A 158 -21.92 -24.02 -3.71
C TYR A 158 -21.89 -24.56 -2.26
N GLY A 159 -22.88 -24.19 -1.44
CA GLY A 159 -23.03 -24.70 -0.07
C GLY A 159 -22.15 -23.98 0.96
N SER A 160 -22.15 -24.51 2.20
CA SER A 160 -21.41 -23.94 3.33
C SER A 160 -19.91 -23.84 3.04
N GLY A 161 -19.34 -22.63 3.15
CA GLY A 161 -17.92 -22.35 2.91
C GLY A 161 -17.51 -22.23 1.46
N GLY A 162 -18.42 -22.41 0.48
CA GLY A 162 -18.13 -22.24 -0.96
C GLY A 162 -17.67 -20.84 -1.32
N ASN A 163 -18.20 -19.82 -0.63
CA ASN A 163 -17.87 -18.43 -0.89
C ASN A 163 -16.47 -18.00 -0.44
N LYS A 164 -15.90 -18.70 0.54
CA LYS A 164 -14.54 -18.41 1.06
C LYS A 164 -13.46 -18.42 -0.02
N TRP A 165 -13.66 -19.21 -1.08
CA TRP A 165 -12.71 -19.42 -2.17
C TRP A 165 -13.21 -18.88 -3.50
N LEU A 166 -14.29 -18.08 -3.47
CA LEU A 166 -14.95 -17.58 -4.68
C LEU A 166 -14.59 -16.13 -5.01
N HIS A 167 -14.70 -15.24 -4.04
CA HIS A 167 -14.49 -13.80 -4.25
C HIS A 167 -13.56 -13.21 -3.18
N PRO A 168 -12.84 -12.13 -3.52
CA PRO A 168 -11.99 -11.41 -2.56
C PRO A 168 -12.82 -10.52 -1.64
N ASP A 169 -12.16 -9.97 -0.61
CA ASP A 169 -12.76 -9.00 0.31
C ASP A 169 -12.93 -7.62 -0.35
N ILE A 170 -11.97 -7.20 -1.17
CA ILE A 170 -11.98 -5.91 -1.86
C ILE A 170 -11.53 -6.10 -3.30
N VAL A 171 -12.20 -5.42 -4.21
CA VAL A 171 -11.84 -5.32 -5.62
C VAL A 171 -11.57 -3.86 -5.98
N ALA A 172 -10.76 -3.64 -7.02
CA ALA A 172 -10.53 -2.28 -7.48
C ALA A 172 -10.32 -2.21 -9.00
N MET A 173 -10.64 -1.06 -9.55
CA MET A 173 -10.37 -0.67 -10.93
C MET A 173 -9.34 0.47 -10.95
N GLN A 174 -8.36 0.32 -11.82
CA GLN A 174 -7.42 1.38 -12.18
C GLN A 174 -7.63 1.76 -13.64
N PRO A 175 -8.13 2.97 -13.95
CA PRO A 175 -8.11 3.48 -15.30
C PRO A 175 -6.66 3.65 -15.79
N ILE A 176 -6.34 3.10 -16.94
CA ILE A 176 -4.98 3.21 -17.51
C ILE A 176 -4.90 4.43 -18.42
N ASP A 177 -5.98 4.74 -19.11
CA ASP A 177 -6.04 5.74 -20.17
C ASP A 177 -6.59 7.11 -19.73
N GLU A 178 -6.85 7.32 -18.44
CA GLU A 178 -7.53 8.53 -17.93
C GLU A 178 -6.81 9.82 -18.35
N GLU A 179 -5.48 9.85 -18.27
CA GLU A 179 -4.65 11.01 -18.61
C GLU A 179 -4.11 10.99 -20.06
N TRP A 180 -4.51 9.99 -20.89
CA TRP A 180 -3.99 9.86 -22.25
C TRP A 180 -4.70 10.77 -23.24
N HIS A 181 -4.02 11.05 -24.35
CA HIS A 181 -4.58 11.86 -25.43
C HIS A 181 -5.82 11.20 -26.06
N GLU A 182 -6.83 11.98 -26.44
CA GLU A 182 -8.11 11.47 -26.94
C GLU A 182 -7.99 10.54 -28.16
N LEU A 183 -7.02 10.80 -29.06
CA LEU A 183 -6.77 9.89 -30.20
C LEU A 183 -6.37 8.49 -29.74
N ILE A 184 -5.54 8.39 -28.69
CA ILE A 184 -5.12 7.10 -28.12
C ILE A 184 -6.29 6.42 -27.43
N LYS A 185 -7.07 7.18 -26.64
CA LYS A 185 -8.31 6.67 -26.02
C LYS A 185 -9.28 6.09 -27.07
N ASN A 186 -9.40 6.75 -28.21
CA ASN A 186 -10.24 6.25 -29.29
C ASN A 186 -9.71 4.95 -29.91
N CYS A 187 -8.39 4.79 -30.07
CA CYS A 187 -7.80 3.52 -30.48
C CYS A 187 -8.12 2.39 -29.48
N LEU A 188 -7.98 2.67 -28.17
CA LEU A 188 -8.29 1.69 -27.11
C LEU A 188 -9.77 1.31 -27.10
N LYS A 189 -10.69 2.25 -27.37
CA LYS A 189 -12.13 1.97 -27.52
C LYS A 189 -12.42 1.00 -28.66
N GLN A 190 -11.56 0.95 -29.68
CA GLN A 190 -11.65 0.01 -30.80
C GLN A 190 -10.90 -1.32 -30.57
N GLY A 191 -10.47 -1.58 -29.33
CA GLY A 191 -9.83 -2.84 -28.96
C GLY A 191 -8.31 -2.89 -29.14
N ALA A 192 -7.64 -1.74 -29.31
CA ALA A 192 -6.17 -1.70 -29.45
C ALA A 192 -5.39 -2.05 -28.17
N GLY A 193 -6.08 -2.23 -27.04
CA GLY A 193 -5.45 -2.61 -25.77
C GLY A 193 -6.36 -2.44 -24.54
N PRO A 194 -5.88 -2.78 -23.34
CA PRO A 194 -6.66 -2.65 -22.13
C PRO A 194 -6.83 -1.17 -21.74
N ARG A 195 -8.02 -0.83 -21.24
CA ARG A 195 -8.36 0.50 -20.74
C ARG A 195 -8.33 0.59 -19.22
N VAL A 196 -8.46 -0.55 -18.56
CA VAL A 196 -8.45 -0.68 -17.12
C VAL A 196 -7.54 -1.80 -16.68
N ARG A 197 -7.06 -1.71 -15.44
CA ARG A 197 -6.44 -2.81 -14.71
C ARG A 197 -7.32 -3.14 -13.52
N LEU A 198 -7.64 -4.43 -13.35
CA LEU A 198 -8.49 -4.91 -12.27
C LEU A 198 -7.62 -5.56 -11.18
N TRP A 199 -7.95 -5.24 -9.94
CA TRP A 199 -7.20 -5.63 -8.75
C TRP A 199 -8.09 -6.39 -7.80
N SER A 200 -7.50 -7.32 -7.08
CA SER A 200 -8.16 -8.16 -6.09
C SER A 200 -7.35 -8.20 -4.80
N PHE A 201 -8.00 -8.03 -3.66
CA PHE A 201 -7.35 -7.98 -2.35
C PHE A 201 -8.04 -8.92 -1.38
N GLU A 202 -7.25 -9.82 -0.80
CA GLU A 202 -7.64 -10.67 0.32
C GLU A 202 -7.05 -10.10 1.59
N VAL A 203 -7.88 -9.79 2.59
CA VAL A 203 -7.48 -9.07 3.81
C VAL A 203 -7.44 -10.02 4.98
N LYS A 204 -6.37 -9.94 5.77
CA LYS A 204 -6.20 -10.72 7.01
C LYS A 204 -5.73 -9.80 8.13
N LYS A 205 -6.21 -10.06 9.34
CA LYS A 205 -5.73 -9.37 10.52
C LYS A 205 -4.24 -9.68 10.75
N GLU A 206 -3.89 -10.95 10.73
CA GLU A 206 -2.56 -11.43 11.04
C GLU A 206 -2.18 -12.64 10.18
N ILE A 207 -0.92 -12.63 9.72
CA ILE A 207 -0.30 -13.78 9.06
C ILE A 207 0.83 -14.30 9.94
N ASN A 208 0.72 -15.57 10.31
CA ASN A 208 1.70 -16.28 11.14
C ASN A 208 2.03 -17.66 10.54
N ARG A 209 2.87 -18.43 11.22
CA ARG A 209 3.33 -19.74 10.73
C ARG A 209 2.19 -20.75 10.49
N SER A 210 1.11 -20.67 11.28
CA SER A 210 0.01 -21.64 11.19
C SER A 210 -0.95 -21.37 10.04
N ASN A 211 -1.09 -20.11 9.60
CA ASN A 211 -2.08 -19.70 8.60
C ASN A 211 -1.50 -19.15 7.29
N ALA A 212 -0.18 -18.90 7.21
CA ALA A 212 0.44 -18.23 6.05
C ALA A 212 0.07 -18.86 4.70
N ARG A 213 0.19 -20.18 4.58
CA ARG A 213 -0.19 -20.90 3.36
C ARG A 213 -1.66 -20.79 3.05
N GLN A 214 -2.53 -20.98 4.03
CA GLN A 214 -3.97 -20.94 3.84
C GLN A 214 -4.40 -19.54 3.38
N CYS A 215 -3.93 -18.47 4.04
CA CYS A 215 -4.22 -17.08 3.64
C CYS A 215 -3.70 -16.79 2.24
N PHE A 216 -2.50 -17.27 1.92
CA PHE A 216 -1.91 -17.03 0.61
C PHE A 216 -2.69 -17.73 -0.51
N PHE A 217 -3.05 -19.01 -0.35
CA PHE A 217 -3.82 -19.75 -1.35
C PHE A 217 -5.26 -19.23 -1.47
N GLN A 218 -5.84 -18.67 -0.41
CA GLN A 218 -7.11 -17.95 -0.50
C GLN A 218 -6.97 -16.73 -1.41
N ALA A 219 -5.91 -15.93 -1.24
CA ALA A 219 -5.63 -14.82 -2.14
C ALA A 219 -5.39 -15.27 -3.59
N VAL A 220 -4.68 -16.41 -3.81
CA VAL A 220 -4.50 -17.00 -5.15
C VAL A 220 -5.85 -17.33 -5.78
N SER A 221 -6.72 -18.06 -5.06
CA SER A 221 -8.03 -18.47 -5.56
C SER A 221 -8.90 -17.27 -5.89
N ASN A 222 -9.01 -16.31 -4.95
CA ASN A 222 -9.92 -15.19 -5.03
C ASN A 222 -9.46 -14.10 -6.02
N SER A 223 -8.20 -14.16 -6.49
CA SER A 223 -7.63 -13.20 -7.45
C SER A 223 -7.34 -13.79 -8.82
N SER A 224 -7.69 -15.06 -9.07
CA SER A 224 -7.35 -15.77 -10.32
C SER A 224 -7.87 -15.06 -11.59
N TRP A 225 -8.95 -14.32 -11.47
CA TRP A 225 -9.61 -13.57 -12.53
C TRP A 225 -8.96 -12.18 -12.81
N ALA A 226 -8.32 -11.55 -11.82
CA ALA A 226 -7.85 -10.17 -11.88
C ALA A 226 -6.46 -10.04 -12.55
N ASN A 227 -6.14 -8.84 -13.02
CA ASN A 227 -4.79 -8.53 -13.51
C ASN A 227 -3.76 -8.60 -12.38
N GLU A 228 -4.10 -8.12 -11.18
CA GLU A 228 -3.23 -8.16 -10.01
C GLU A 228 -3.98 -8.64 -8.77
N GLY A 229 -3.39 -9.56 -8.03
CA GLY A 229 -3.92 -10.08 -6.78
C GLY A 229 -2.98 -9.82 -5.60
N TYR A 230 -3.54 -9.45 -4.46
CA TYR A 230 -2.77 -9.13 -3.26
C TYR A 230 -3.33 -9.80 -2.02
N LEU A 231 -2.43 -10.34 -1.21
CA LEU A 231 -2.68 -10.67 0.18
C LEU A 231 -2.31 -9.46 1.05
N VAL A 232 -3.26 -8.97 1.83
CA VAL A 232 -3.08 -7.80 2.72
C VAL A 232 -3.16 -8.25 4.16
N ALA A 233 -2.21 -7.82 4.99
CA ALA A 233 -2.25 -8.10 6.41
C ALA A 233 -1.88 -6.88 7.25
N ALA A 234 -2.59 -6.67 8.37
CA ALA A 234 -2.21 -5.64 9.34
C ALA A 234 -0.94 -6.03 10.11
N SER A 235 -0.71 -7.34 10.28
CA SER A 235 0.49 -7.87 10.92
C SER A 235 0.98 -9.13 10.22
N ILE A 236 2.28 -9.24 10.03
CA ILE A 236 2.96 -10.46 9.57
C ILE A 236 3.98 -10.82 10.63
N SER A 237 3.94 -12.08 11.09
CA SER A 237 4.90 -12.58 12.08
C SER A 237 6.33 -12.33 11.63
N ASN A 238 7.17 -11.83 12.52
CA ASN A 238 8.58 -11.54 12.25
C ASN A 238 9.45 -12.84 12.18
N ASN A 239 8.82 -13.97 11.87
CA ASN A 239 9.48 -15.26 11.73
C ASN A 239 10.06 -15.40 10.32
N TYR A 240 11.36 -15.66 10.22
CA TYR A 240 12.09 -15.87 8.97
C TYR A 240 11.41 -16.93 8.06
N ARG A 241 10.88 -18.00 8.63
CA ARG A 241 10.20 -19.06 7.85
C ARG A 241 8.92 -18.56 7.20
N VAL A 242 8.14 -17.69 7.89
CA VAL A 242 6.94 -17.06 7.32
C VAL A 242 7.33 -16.12 6.19
N GLU A 243 8.37 -15.33 6.38
CA GLU A 243 8.88 -14.44 5.34
C GLU A 243 9.35 -15.19 4.10
N GLN A 244 10.18 -16.24 4.27
CA GLN A 244 10.62 -17.07 3.16
C GLN A 244 9.45 -17.74 2.44
N GLU A 245 8.49 -18.28 3.18
CA GLU A 245 7.30 -18.92 2.63
C GLU A 245 6.51 -17.95 1.75
N LEU A 246 6.24 -16.75 2.24
CA LEU A 246 5.49 -15.73 1.48
C LEU A 246 6.27 -15.27 0.24
N ARG A 247 7.59 -15.09 0.32
CA ARG A 247 8.43 -14.75 -0.84
C ARG A 247 8.42 -15.84 -1.90
N MET A 248 8.56 -17.10 -1.49
CA MET A 248 8.52 -18.24 -2.39
C MET A 248 7.16 -18.35 -3.08
N LEU A 249 6.08 -18.30 -2.33
CA LEU A 249 4.72 -18.41 -2.87
C LEU A 249 4.40 -17.21 -3.79
N SER A 250 4.81 -16.00 -3.43
CA SER A 250 4.65 -14.81 -4.25
C SER A 250 5.38 -14.95 -5.60
N ALA A 251 6.62 -15.43 -5.59
CA ALA A 251 7.39 -15.67 -6.81
C ALA A 251 6.75 -16.74 -7.73
N LEU A 252 6.17 -17.81 -7.13
CA LEU A 252 5.53 -18.90 -7.87
C LEU A 252 4.17 -18.51 -8.47
N HIS A 253 3.34 -17.81 -7.70
CA HIS A 253 1.94 -17.56 -8.04
C HIS A 253 1.67 -16.13 -8.53
N GLY A 254 2.63 -15.21 -8.37
CA GLY A 254 2.50 -13.83 -8.82
C GLY A 254 1.58 -12.97 -7.95
N ILE A 255 1.21 -13.44 -6.74
CA ILE A 255 0.40 -12.68 -5.77
C ILE A 255 1.31 -11.77 -4.97
N GLY A 256 0.95 -10.50 -4.88
CA GLY A 256 1.66 -9.53 -4.05
C GLY A 256 1.29 -9.62 -2.57
N VAL A 257 2.07 -8.97 -1.73
CA VAL A 257 1.80 -8.86 -0.29
C VAL A 257 1.90 -7.41 0.15
N ILE A 258 0.84 -6.91 0.79
CA ILE A 258 0.78 -5.58 1.40
C ILE A 258 0.76 -5.73 2.92
N VAL A 259 1.64 -5.00 3.60
CA VAL A 259 1.60 -4.82 5.04
C VAL A 259 0.87 -3.51 5.33
N LEU A 260 -0.37 -3.62 5.79
CA LEU A 260 -1.23 -2.49 6.10
C LEU A 260 -0.90 -1.95 7.48
N ASN A 261 -0.72 -0.64 7.60
CA ASN A 261 -0.63 0.03 8.89
C ASN A 261 -2.00 0.66 9.23
N PRO A 262 -2.78 0.09 10.17
CA PRO A 262 -4.11 0.60 10.49
C PRO A 262 -4.10 2.01 11.09
N GLU A 263 -3.08 2.32 11.88
CA GLU A 263 -2.96 3.62 12.57
C GLU A 263 -2.50 4.74 11.62
N ASN A 264 -1.63 4.39 10.65
CA ASN A 264 -1.08 5.31 9.67
C ASN A 264 -1.10 4.66 8.27
N PRO A 265 -2.21 4.72 7.54
CA PRO A 265 -2.34 4.04 6.23
C PRO A 265 -1.25 4.42 5.21
N SER A 266 -0.76 5.67 5.25
CA SER A 266 0.35 6.13 4.39
C SER A 266 1.71 5.46 4.69
N GLU A 267 1.86 4.81 5.85
CA GLU A 267 3.04 4.00 6.20
C GLU A 267 2.87 2.52 5.80
N SER A 268 1.76 2.17 5.17
CA SER A 268 1.57 0.82 4.62
C SER A 268 2.59 0.55 3.51
N ASP A 269 2.98 -0.71 3.37
CA ASP A 269 4.03 -1.11 2.44
C ASP A 269 3.56 -2.21 1.50
N MET A 270 3.75 -2.00 0.20
CA MET A 270 3.69 -3.07 -0.79
C MET A 270 5.00 -3.86 -0.69
N TRP A 271 5.04 -4.77 0.29
CA TRP A 271 6.23 -5.53 0.62
C TRP A 271 6.70 -6.44 -0.51
N LEU A 272 5.76 -7.12 -1.17
CA LEU A 272 6.02 -7.91 -2.37
C LEU A 272 5.06 -7.42 -3.47
N PRO A 273 5.58 -6.94 -4.62
CA PRO A 273 4.73 -6.55 -5.73
C PRO A 273 4.11 -7.79 -6.39
N ALA A 274 2.86 -7.68 -6.83
CA ALA A 274 2.24 -8.71 -7.65
C ALA A 274 2.85 -8.73 -9.06
N LYS A 275 2.81 -9.90 -9.69
CA LYS A 275 3.09 -10.04 -11.13
C LYS A 275 1.81 -9.80 -11.90
N ALA A 276 1.76 -8.69 -12.63
CA ALA A 276 0.59 -8.35 -13.43
C ALA A 276 0.34 -9.39 -14.52
N ARG A 277 -0.92 -9.80 -14.68
CA ARG A 277 -1.41 -10.62 -15.80
C ARG A 277 -1.87 -9.69 -16.92
N SER A 278 -1.60 -10.06 -18.17
CA SER A 278 -2.00 -9.27 -19.33
C SER A 278 -3.50 -9.23 -19.54
N GLU A 279 -4.20 -10.28 -19.15
CA GLU A 279 -5.62 -10.47 -19.40
C GLU A 279 -6.41 -10.73 -18.11
N VAL A 280 -7.66 -10.34 -18.14
CA VAL A 280 -8.68 -10.69 -17.13
C VAL A 280 -9.34 -12.00 -17.55
N ASP A 281 -9.50 -12.94 -16.63
CA ASP A 281 -10.30 -14.14 -16.88
C ASP A 281 -11.79 -13.82 -16.74
N TRP A 282 -12.38 -13.38 -17.85
CA TRP A 282 -13.79 -13.01 -17.92
C TRP A 282 -14.75 -14.18 -17.65
N GLN A 283 -14.33 -15.42 -17.87
CA GLN A 283 -15.16 -16.58 -17.54
C GLN A 283 -15.31 -16.73 -16.03
N SER A 284 -14.21 -16.55 -15.27
CA SER A 284 -14.26 -16.50 -13.81
C SER A 284 -15.03 -15.28 -13.29
N VAL A 285 -14.88 -14.10 -13.93
CA VAL A 285 -15.67 -12.90 -13.61
C VAL A 285 -17.17 -13.18 -13.77
N ASP A 286 -17.61 -13.77 -14.87
CA ASP A 286 -19.02 -14.11 -15.13
C ASP A 286 -19.60 -15.00 -14.03
N ARG A 287 -18.84 -16.03 -13.60
CA ARG A 287 -19.24 -16.91 -12.52
C ARG A 287 -19.44 -16.13 -11.19
N ILE A 288 -18.53 -15.22 -10.85
CA ILE A 288 -18.63 -14.45 -9.59
C ILE A 288 -19.80 -13.45 -9.66
N VAL A 289 -20.02 -12.81 -10.81
CA VAL A 289 -21.17 -11.91 -11.05
C VAL A 289 -22.50 -12.62 -10.81
N GLN A 290 -22.62 -13.90 -11.16
CA GLN A 290 -23.82 -14.69 -10.93
C GLN A 290 -24.05 -15.01 -9.45
N GLU A 291 -22.98 -15.07 -8.65
CA GLU A 291 -23.03 -15.49 -7.26
C GLU A 291 -23.09 -14.34 -6.25
N ASN A 292 -22.50 -13.17 -6.54
CA ASN A 292 -22.40 -12.06 -5.58
C ASN A 292 -22.85 -10.74 -6.19
N ASP A 293 -23.80 -10.08 -5.53
CA ASP A 293 -24.40 -8.83 -6.01
C ASP A 293 -23.43 -7.64 -5.93
N ASP A 294 -22.55 -7.55 -4.91
CA ASP A 294 -21.54 -6.48 -4.84
C ASP A 294 -20.52 -6.59 -5.96
N PHE A 295 -20.11 -7.83 -6.30
CA PHE A 295 -19.22 -8.07 -7.42
C PHE A 295 -19.89 -7.74 -8.76
N LYS A 296 -21.20 -8.00 -8.88
CA LYS A 296 -22.00 -7.56 -10.03
C LYS A 296 -22.02 -6.03 -10.15
N ASP A 297 -22.30 -5.32 -9.06
CA ASP A 297 -22.27 -3.85 -9.01
C ASP A 297 -20.89 -3.32 -9.42
N PHE A 298 -19.79 -3.95 -8.96
CA PHE A 298 -18.43 -3.61 -9.39
C PHE A 298 -18.23 -3.76 -10.90
N VAL A 299 -18.66 -4.87 -11.48
CA VAL A 299 -18.51 -5.11 -12.93
C VAL A 299 -19.37 -4.14 -13.75
N GLU A 300 -20.55 -3.73 -13.25
CA GLU A 300 -21.36 -2.67 -13.87
C GLU A 300 -20.62 -1.32 -13.92
N LEU A 301 -19.89 -0.96 -12.83
CA LEU A 301 -19.03 0.25 -12.83
C LEU A 301 -17.87 0.15 -13.82
N VAL A 302 -17.23 -1.00 -13.92
CA VAL A 302 -16.18 -1.29 -14.92
C VAL A 302 -16.76 -1.17 -16.34
N SER A 303 -17.92 -1.78 -16.59
CA SER A 303 -18.61 -1.69 -17.88
C SER A 303 -18.96 -0.24 -18.24
N THR A 304 -19.45 0.53 -17.27
CA THR A 304 -19.74 1.96 -17.46
C THR A 304 -18.50 2.74 -17.88
N TYR A 305 -17.32 2.42 -17.28
CA TYR A 305 -16.06 3.04 -17.69
C TYR A 305 -15.69 2.66 -19.14
N TYR A 306 -15.80 1.40 -19.51
CA TYR A 306 -15.53 0.96 -20.90
C TYR A 306 -16.41 1.70 -21.91
N GLN A 307 -17.69 1.93 -21.59
CA GLN A 307 -18.65 2.62 -22.46
C GLN A 307 -18.37 4.13 -22.53
N THR A 308 -18.14 4.77 -21.40
CA THR A 308 -18.14 6.23 -21.29
C THR A 308 -16.75 6.86 -21.20
N GLY A 309 -15.74 6.11 -20.73
CA GLY A 309 -14.40 6.63 -20.40
C GLY A 309 -14.39 7.56 -19.19
N ARG A 310 -15.43 7.50 -18.36
CA ARG A 310 -15.58 8.40 -17.20
C ARG A 310 -15.78 7.59 -15.93
N VAL A 311 -15.09 7.98 -14.87
CA VAL A 311 -15.33 7.48 -13.52
C VAL A 311 -16.16 8.50 -12.74
N ARG A 312 -17.23 8.04 -12.15
CA ARG A 312 -18.03 8.84 -11.19
C ARG A 312 -17.61 8.42 -9.79
N ALA A 313 -16.68 9.14 -9.18
CA ALA A 313 -16.10 8.81 -7.89
C ALA A 313 -17.11 8.53 -6.77
N LYS A 314 -18.30 9.17 -6.82
CA LYS A 314 -19.40 8.95 -5.87
C LYS A 314 -20.06 7.56 -5.94
N ASP A 315 -19.83 6.83 -7.04
CA ASP A 315 -20.43 5.50 -7.24
C ASP A 315 -19.55 4.39 -6.66
N TRP A 316 -18.32 4.74 -6.28
CA TRP A 316 -17.36 3.85 -5.66
C TRP A 316 -17.32 4.00 -4.14
N ASN A 317 -16.90 2.97 -3.43
CA ASN A 317 -16.78 2.94 -1.97
C ASN A 317 -18.11 3.11 -1.20
N LYS A 318 -19.23 2.65 -1.76
CA LYS A 318 -20.57 2.85 -1.14
C LYS A 318 -20.80 1.96 0.09
N ASN A 319 -20.05 0.89 0.26
CA ASN A 319 -20.26 -0.12 1.30
C ASN A 319 -19.21 -0.02 2.42
N LEU A 320 -18.83 1.20 2.81
CA LEU A 320 -17.95 1.50 3.95
C LEU A 320 -18.75 1.77 5.21
#